data_87eac55b00b3c1f01ef12edb3d75ea19
#
_entry.id   87eac55b00b3c1f01ef12edb3d75ea19
#
_cell.length_a   1.000
_cell.length_b   1.000
_cell.length_c   1.000
_cell.angle_alpha   90.00
_cell.angle_beta   90.00
_cell.angle_gamma   90.00
#
_symmetry.space_group_name_H-M   'P 1'
#
loop_
_entity.id
_entity.type
_entity.pdbx_description
1 polymer ?
#
loop_
_entity_poly.entity_id
_entity_poly.type
_entity_poly.pdbx_seq_one_letter_code
_entity_poly.pdbx_strand_id
1 'polypeptide(L)'
;MEYKTSKGVTFAYSPLIDVPHGFSTRLGGVSEAAHTSALNLAFDKGDGRETVLKNLALFAAAVGVDEKSIISAPQIHSSTVRRVSAADAGRGYFKECGFACDGYITTERGVTLGVKTADCVPILMCAKRGSESRAVCALHAGWRGTSARIVEAALGELFALGFAPSDIYAAIGPSIGSCCY
;
A
#
# COMPACT_ATOMS: atom_id res chain seq x y z
N MET A 1 -3.19 0.79 15.98
CA MET A 1 -2.80 -0.28 15.03
C MET A 1 -2.99 -1.61 15.73
N GLU A 2 -3.62 -2.56 15.08
CA GLU A 2 -3.87 -3.90 15.59
C GLU A 2 -3.21 -4.93 14.66
N TYR A 3 -2.92 -6.14 15.18
CA TYR A 3 -2.37 -7.24 14.39
C TYR A 3 -3.41 -8.34 14.22
N LYS A 4 -3.40 -8.95 13.04
CA LYS A 4 -4.28 -10.06 12.69
C LYS A 4 -3.51 -11.14 11.94
N THR A 5 -3.76 -12.40 12.24
CA THR A 5 -3.33 -13.53 11.43
C THR A 5 -4.53 -14.10 10.68
N SER A 6 -4.45 -14.16 9.38
CA SER A 6 -5.48 -14.72 8.50
C SER A 6 -4.81 -15.56 7.42
N LYS A 7 -5.32 -16.75 7.14
CA LYS A 7 -4.77 -17.68 6.13
C LYS A 7 -3.25 -17.90 6.25
N GLY A 8 -2.72 -17.92 7.48
CA GLY A 8 -1.30 -18.11 7.76
C GLY A 8 -0.43 -16.85 7.64
N VAL A 9 -0.96 -15.72 7.21
CA VAL A 9 -0.23 -14.46 7.08
C VAL A 9 -0.58 -13.51 8.22
N THR A 10 0.43 -12.92 8.86
CA THR A 10 0.26 -11.90 9.90
C THR A 10 0.47 -10.51 9.32
N PHE A 11 -0.46 -9.60 9.57
CA PHE A 11 -0.40 -8.21 9.12
C PHE A 11 -0.98 -7.26 10.17
N ALA A 12 -0.56 -5.99 10.10
CA ALA A 12 -1.15 -4.93 10.90
C ALA A 12 -2.27 -4.23 10.13
N TYR A 13 -3.28 -3.73 10.83
CA TYR A 13 -4.38 -2.97 10.26
C TYR A 13 -4.86 -1.89 11.23
N SER A 14 -5.70 -0.98 10.75
CA SER A 14 -6.30 0.09 11.57
C SER A 14 -7.82 -0.04 11.60
N PRO A 15 -8.48 -0.08 12.76
CA PRO A 15 -9.94 -0.10 12.83
C PRO A 15 -10.62 1.20 12.32
N LEU A 16 -9.84 2.25 12.05
CA LEU A 16 -10.35 3.51 11.50
C LEU A 16 -10.67 3.43 9.99
N ILE A 17 -10.05 2.46 9.29
CA ILE A 17 -10.22 2.23 7.85
C ILE A 17 -11.18 1.05 7.67
N ASP A 18 -12.32 1.28 7.05
CA ASP A 18 -13.43 0.34 6.91
C ASP A 18 -13.45 -0.45 5.59
N VAL A 19 -12.40 -0.32 4.78
CA VAL A 19 -12.16 -1.14 3.59
C VAL A 19 -11.07 -2.18 3.84
N PRO A 20 -11.02 -3.30 3.07
CA PRO A 20 -9.93 -4.26 3.17
C PRO A 20 -8.58 -3.60 3.02
N HIS A 21 -7.71 -3.70 4.02
CA HIS A 21 -6.36 -3.11 4.02
C HIS A 21 -5.44 -3.85 4.99
N GLY A 22 -4.14 -3.64 4.84
CA GLY A 22 -3.16 -4.20 5.75
C GLY A 22 -1.75 -3.73 5.45
N PHE A 23 -0.92 -3.71 6.48
CA PHE A 23 0.53 -3.56 6.40
C PHE A 23 1.13 -4.93 6.64
N SER A 24 1.82 -5.49 5.65
CA SER A 24 2.44 -6.80 5.76
C SER A 24 3.50 -6.81 6.87
N THR A 25 3.62 -7.94 7.54
CA THR A 25 4.80 -8.29 8.31
C THR A 25 5.68 -9.21 7.47
N ARG A 26 6.77 -9.72 8.04
CA ARG A 26 7.58 -10.75 7.39
C ARG A 26 7.03 -12.17 7.55
N LEU A 27 5.92 -12.39 8.26
CA LEU A 27 5.41 -13.70 8.66
C LEU A 27 4.34 -14.22 7.70
N GLY A 28 4.46 -15.50 7.33
CA GLY A 28 3.41 -16.22 6.58
C GLY A 28 3.62 -16.33 5.08
N GLY A 29 4.83 -16.05 4.59
CA GLY A 29 5.20 -16.23 3.19
C GLY A 29 5.97 -17.52 2.92
N VAL A 30 6.54 -17.61 1.71
CA VAL A 30 7.27 -18.78 1.20
C VAL A 30 8.71 -18.46 0.77
N SER A 31 9.22 -17.26 1.08
CA SER A 31 10.62 -16.90 0.84
C SER A 31 11.52 -17.59 1.85
N GLU A 32 12.60 -18.21 1.39
CA GLU A 32 13.50 -19.02 2.21
C GLU A 32 14.80 -18.30 2.59
N ALA A 33 15.29 -17.36 1.75
CA ALA A 33 16.53 -16.65 2.02
C ALA A 33 16.37 -15.77 3.28
N ALA A 34 17.39 -15.78 4.15
CA ALA A 34 17.34 -15.17 5.48
C ALA A 34 16.91 -13.68 5.48
N HIS A 35 17.34 -12.93 4.45
CA HIS A 35 17.00 -11.49 4.33
C HIS A 35 15.60 -11.23 3.76
N THR A 36 14.98 -12.20 3.08
CA THR A 36 13.61 -12.08 2.51
C THR A 36 12.56 -12.91 3.25
N SER A 37 13.01 -13.78 4.16
CA SER A 37 12.14 -14.72 4.86
C SER A 37 11.15 -13.99 5.79
N ALA A 38 9.87 -14.28 5.62
CA ALA A 38 9.26 -15.25 4.70
C ALA A 38 8.35 -14.58 3.65
N LEU A 39 7.89 -13.34 3.84
CA LEU A 39 6.85 -12.68 3.03
C LEU A 39 7.43 -11.49 2.24
N ASN A 40 8.40 -11.75 1.36
CA ASN A 40 8.92 -10.73 0.46
C ASN A 40 7.91 -10.44 -0.67
N LEU A 41 7.60 -9.16 -0.87
CA LEU A 41 6.65 -8.67 -1.87
C LEU A 41 7.35 -7.84 -2.98
N ALA A 42 8.69 -7.85 -3.04
CA ALA A 42 9.47 -7.09 -4.01
C ALA A 42 10.32 -8.00 -4.91
N PHE A 43 10.31 -7.75 -6.22
CA PHE A 43 10.99 -8.60 -7.21
C PHE A 43 12.51 -8.49 -7.19
N ASP A 44 13.07 -7.37 -6.71
CA ASP A 44 14.50 -7.04 -6.78
C ASP A 44 15.27 -7.34 -5.48
N LYS A 45 14.75 -8.27 -4.66
CA LYS A 45 15.30 -8.59 -3.33
C LYS A 45 15.83 -10.03 -3.21
N GLY A 46 16.16 -10.66 -4.33
CA GLY A 46 16.82 -11.98 -4.34
C GLY A 46 15.88 -13.17 -4.55
N ASP A 47 14.56 -13.01 -4.35
CA ASP A 47 13.60 -14.06 -4.68
C ASP A 47 13.26 -14.10 -6.16
N GLY A 48 12.99 -15.29 -6.67
CA GLY A 48 12.42 -15.47 -8.01
C GLY A 48 11.01 -14.88 -8.11
N ARG A 49 10.64 -14.47 -9.33
CA ARG A 49 9.33 -13.87 -9.62
C ARG A 49 8.14 -14.71 -9.10
N GLU A 50 8.22 -16.04 -9.26
CA GLU A 50 7.16 -16.94 -8.78
C GLU A 50 6.96 -16.89 -7.28
N THR A 51 8.04 -16.86 -6.49
CA THR A 51 8.00 -16.76 -5.05
C THR A 51 7.34 -15.46 -4.61
N VAL A 52 7.72 -14.33 -5.22
CA VAL A 52 7.11 -13.03 -4.93
C VAL A 52 5.61 -13.01 -5.27
N LEU A 53 5.21 -13.59 -6.41
CA LEU A 53 3.79 -13.66 -6.77
C LEU A 53 2.99 -14.60 -5.86
N LYS A 54 3.58 -15.70 -5.37
CA LYS A 54 2.95 -16.54 -4.33
C LYS A 54 2.76 -15.77 -3.03
N ASN A 55 3.77 -15.04 -2.59
CA ASN A 55 3.65 -14.19 -1.40
C ASN A 55 2.57 -13.10 -1.57
N LEU A 56 2.50 -12.49 -2.75
CA LEU A 56 1.48 -11.49 -3.06
C LEU A 56 0.08 -12.09 -2.96
N ALA A 57 -0.14 -13.28 -3.54
CA ALA A 57 -1.42 -13.98 -3.47
C ALA A 57 -1.80 -14.36 -2.03
N LEU A 58 -0.83 -14.83 -1.22
CA LEU A 58 -1.06 -15.14 0.18
C LEU A 58 -1.46 -13.89 0.98
N PHE A 59 -0.75 -12.78 0.79
CA PHE A 59 -1.05 -11.53 1.48
C PHE A 59 -2.40 -10.95 1.02
N ALA A 60 -2.66 -10.90 -0.28
CA ALA A 60 -3.93 -10.44 -0.83
C ALA A 60 -5.12 -11.24 -0.29
N ALA A 61 -4.99 -12.58 -0.28
CA ALA A 61 -6.01 -13.46 0.27
C ALA A 61 -6.23 -13.27 1.79
N ALA A 62 -5.17 -12.97 2.54
CA ALA A 62 -5.25 -12.71 3.98
C ALA A 62 -5.97 -11.40 4.28
N VAL A 63 -5.72 -10.36 3.50
CA VAL A 63 -6.36 -9.04 3.58
C VAL A 63 -7.80 -9.07 3.03
N GLY A 64 -8.09 -9.97 2.09
CA GLY A 64 -9.41 -10.10 1.46
C GLY A 64 -9.57 -9.29 0.18
N VAL A 65 -8.50 -9.16 -0.61
CA VAL A 65 -8.49 -8.50 -1.92
C VAL A 65 -8.04 -9.48 -3.02
N ASP A 66 -8.33 -9.14 -4.28
CA ASP A 66 -7.81 -9.87 -5.44
C ASP A 66 -6.39 -9.37 -5.75
N GLU A 67 -5.42 -10.29 -5.77
CA GLU A 67 -4.03 -9.96 -6.09
C GLU A 67 -3.86 -9.33 -7.49
N LYS A 68 -4.73 -9.67 -8.44
CA LYS A 68 -4.72 -9.12 -9.79
C LYS A 68 -5.24 -7.70 -9.88
N SER A 69 -5.94 -7.24 -8.85
CA SER A 69 -6.40 -5.84 -8.73
C SER A 69 -5.31 -4.90 -8.22
N ILE A 70 -4.19 -5.42 -7.70
CA ILE A 70 -3.16 -4.63 -7.02
C ILE A 70 -2.33 -3.85 -8.04
N ILE A 71 -2.25 -2.53 -7.84
CA ILE A 71 -1.38 -1.61 -8.57
C ILE A 71 -0.17 -1.30 -7.69
N SER A 72 1.04 -1.43 -8.23
CA SER A 72 2.28 -1.08 -7.53
C SER A 72 3.35 -0.61 -8.52
N ALA A 73 3.42 0.69 -8.78
CA ALA A 73 4.41 1.29 -9.66
C ALA A 73 5.83 1.26 -9.06
N PRO A 74 6.86 1.48 -9.87
CA PRO A 74 8.17 1.87 -9.39
C PRO A 74 8.08 3.13 -8.52
N GLN A 75 8.60 3.05 -7.29
CA GLN A 75 8.67 4.14 -6.34
C GLN A 75 10.01 4.87 -6.50
N ILE A 76 9.98 6.19 -6.59
CA ILE A 76 11.13 7.05 -6.90
C ILE A 76 11.45 8.04 -5.78
N HIS A 77 10.84 7.86 -4.62
CA HIS A 77 10.98 8.71 -3.42
C HIS A 77 10.56 10.17 -3.69
N SER A 78 9.52 10.35 -4.47
CA SER A 78 8.92 11.66 -4.83
C SER A 78 7.71 11.99 -3.96
N SER A 79 7.09 13.14 -4.22
CA SER A 79 5.75 13.49 -3.71
C SER A 79 4.65 13.29 -4.75
N THR A 80 4.92 12.55 -5.83
CA THR A 80 3.95 12.31 -6.89
C THR A 80 2.86 11.37 -6.41
N VAL A 81 1.62 11.85 -6.37
CA VAL A 81 0.41 11.07 -6.13
C VAL A 81 -0.38 10.98 -7.43
N ARG A 82 -0.77 9.75 -7.81
CA ARG A 82 -1.47 9.49 -9.07
C ARG A 82 -2.87 8.98 -8.84
N ARG A 83 -3.85 9.54 -9.55
CA ARG A 83 -5.17 8.93 -9.65
C ARG A 83 -5.09 7.71 -10.56
N VAL A 84 -5.65 6.60 -10.09
CA VAL A 84 -5.68 5.32 -10.79
C VAL A 84 -7.10 4.77 -10.86
N SER A 85 -7.34 3.95 -11.86
CA SER A 85 -8.65 3.37 -12.20
C SER A 85 -8.58 1.86 -12.37
N ALA A 86 -9.71 1.22 -12.63
CA ALA A 86 -9.77 -0.21 -12.92
C ALA A 86 -8.91 -0.61 -14.13
N ALA A 87 -8.67 0.29 -15.09
CA ALA A 87 -7.77 0.04 -16.23
C ALA A 87 -6.32 -0.17 -15.80
N ASP A 88 -5.93 0.35 -14.64
CA ASP A 88 -4.57 0.22 -14.10
C ASP A 88 -4.39 -1.05 -13.24
N ALA A 89 -5.45 -1.82 -12.97
CA ALA A 89 -5.39 -3.03 -12.17
C ALA A 89 -4.31 -4.00 -12.67
N GLY A 90 -3.49 -4.53 -11.75
CA GLY A 90 -2.41 -5.46 -12.01
C GLY A 90 -1.11 -4.84 -12.50
N ARG A 91 -1.04 -3.51 -12.70
CA ARG A 91 0.21 -2.84 -13.11
C ARG A 91 1.30 -2.97 -12.05
N GLY A 92 2.52 -3.25 -12.49
CA GLY A 92 3.71 -3.45 -11.67
C GLY A 92 3.94 -4.89 -11.20
N TYR A 93 2.90 -5.71 -11.08
CA TYR A 93 3.03 -7.13 -10.78
C TYR A 93 2.74 -8.03 -12.00
N PHE A 94 1.63 -7.80 -12.69
CA PHE A 94 1.14 -8.64 -13.78
C PHE A 94 1.20 -7.97 -15.15
N LYS A 95 1.26 -6.64 -15.17
CA LYS A 95 1.36 -5.81 -16.37
C LYS A 95 2.49 -4.80 -16.20
N GLU A 96 3.05 -4.32 -17.29
CA GLU A 96 3.97 -3.18 -17.27
C GLU A 96 3.28 -1.96 -16.64
N CYS A 97 4.00 -1.23 -15.80
CA CYS A 97 3.41 -0.11 -15.10
C CYS A 97 3.19 1.11 -15.99
N GLY A 98 4.19 1.49 -16.80
CA GLY A 98 4.14 2.63 -17.69
C GLY A 98 4.25 4.00 -17.00
N PHE A 99 4.40 4.04 -15.68
CA PHE A 99 4.62 5.25 -14.88
C PHE A 99 5.33 4.92 -13.57
N ALA A 100 5.85 5.96 -12.89
CA ALA A 100 6.44 5.88 -11.57
C ALA A 100 5.77 6.90 -10.65
N CYS A 101 5.53 6.54 -9.38
CA CYS A 101 4.99 7.43 -8.36
C CYS A 101 5.17 6.81 -6.97
N ASP A 102 4.96 7.61 -5.94
CA ASP A 102 5.06 7.19 -4.54
C ASP A 102 3.71 7.23 -3.81
N GLY A 103 2.66 7.64 -4.51
CA GLY A 103 1.31 7.64 -3.97
C GLY A 103 0.25 7.34 -5.01
N TYR A 104 -0.84 6.76 -4.55
CA TYR A 104 -2.03 6.47 -5.36
C TYR A 104 -3.27 6.97 -4.68
N ILE A 105 -4.27 7.31 -5.49
CA ILE A 105 -5.63 7.57 -5.04
C ILE A 105 -6.61 6.98 -6.04
N THR A 106 -7.71 6.41 -5.56
CA THR A 106 -8.82 5.95 -6.38
C THR A 106 -10.15 6.15 -5.68
N THR A 107 -11.19 6.36 -6.48
CA THR A 107 -12.60 6.34 -6.08
C THR A 107 -13.32 5.11 -6.61
N GLU A 108 -12.62 4.26 -7.36
CA GLU A 108 -13.20 3.08 -7.99
C GLU A 108 -13.13 1.86 -7.09
N ARG A 109 -14.18 1.05 -7.11
CA ARG A 109 -14.21 -0.26 -6.46
C ARG A 109 -13.44 -1.30 -7.29
N GLY A 110 -12.92 -2.33 -6.63
CA GLY A 110 -12.17 -3.40 -7.31
C GLY A 110 -10.75 -3.00 -7.73
N VAL A 111 -10.25 -1.87 -7.25
CA VAL A 111 -8.87 -1.41 -7.43
C VAL A 111 -8.17 -1.44 -6.08
N THR A 112 -7.05 -2.13 -6.00
CA THR A 112 -6.25 -2.24 -4.78
C THR A 112 -4.94 -1.48 -4.94
N LEU A 113 -4.66 -0.58 -4.01
CA LEU A 113 -3.46 0.26 -4.03
C LEU A 113 -2.35 -0.41 -3.21
N GLY A 114 -1.17 -0.59 -3.80
CA GLY A 114 -0.03 -1.20 -3.13
C GLY A 114 1.22 -0.32 -3.16
N VAL A 115 1.76 0.01 -1.98
CA VAL A 115 3.09 0.59 -1.83
C VAL A 115 4.01 -0.41 -1.13
N LYS A 116 5.28 -0.40 -1.48
CA LYS A 116 6.31 -1.27 -0.91
C LYS A 116 7.21 -0.46 0.00
N THR A 117 7.39 -0.92 1.21
CA THR A 117 8.30 -0.29 2.19
C THR A 117 9.14 -1.36 2.88
N ALA A 118 10.35 -1.00 3.28
CA ALA A 118 11.17 -1.75 4.22
C ALA A 118 11.43 -0.86 5.45
N ASP A 119 11.92 0.36 5.22
CA ASP A 119 12.27 1.34 6.26
C ASP A 119 11.36 2.57 6.19
N CYS A 120 10.99 3.01 4.97
CA CYS A 120 10.13 4.16 4.76
C CYS A 120 8.72 3.98 5.33
N VAL A 121 8.04 5.08 5.63
CA VAL A 121 6.71 5.09 6.24
C VAL A 121 5.62 4.80 5.20
N PRO A 122 4.86 3.71 5.31
CA PRO A 122 3.64 3.53 4.54
C PRO A 122 2.48 4.26 5.20
N ILE A 123 1.68 4.97 4.41
CA ILE A 123 0.47 5.65 4.90
C ILE A 123 -0.71 5.19 4.05
N LEU A 124 -1.77 4.70 4.71
CA LEU A 124 -3.03 4.38 4.08
C LEU A 124 -4.07 5.39 4.53
N MET A 125 -4.89 5.87 3.60
CA MET A 125 -5.99 6.79 3.92
C MET A 125 -7.29 6.29 3.29
N CYS A 126 -8.41 6.59 3.95
CA CYS A 126 -9.73 6.52 3.33
C CYS A 126 -10.47 7.84 3.58
N ALA A 127 -11.26 8.26 2.59
CA ALA A 127 -12.16 9.39 2.72
C ALA A 127 -13.61 8.90 2.63
N LYS A 128 -14.42 9.29 3.60
CA LYS A 128 -15.79 8.77 3.79
C LYS A 128 -16.85 9.83 3.43
N ARG A 129 -18.02 9.35 3.01
CA ARG A 129 -19.25 10.14 2.99
C ARG A 129 -20.29 9.37 3.82
N GLY A 130 -20.67 9.94 4.95
CA GLY A 130 -21.40 9.21 5.98
C GLY A 130 -20.54 8.06 6.51
N SER A 131 -21.07 6.84 6.51
CA SER A 131 -20.37 5.64 7.00
C SER A 131 -19.56 4.91 5.93
N GLU A 132 -19.57 5.33 4.66
CA GLU A 132 -18.95 4.61 3.56
C GLU A 132 -17.68 5.28 3.04
N SER A 133 -16.61 4.51 2.88
CA SER A 133 -15.42 4.95 2.14
C SER A 133 -15.73 5.13 0.66
N ARG A 134 -15.38 6.30 0.13
CA ARG A 134 -15.62 6.73 -1.26
C ARG A 134 -14.32 7.01 -2.02
N ALA A 135 -13.23 7.19 -1.32
CA ALA A 135 -11.89 7.27 -1.89
C ALA A 135 -10.90 6.57 -0.95
N VAL A 136 -9.87 5.98 -1.54
CA VAL A 136 -8.75 5.38 -0.80
C VAL A 136 -7.43 5.89 -1.36
N CYS A 137 -6.43 5.95 -0.50
CA CYS A 137 -5.10 6.41 -0.84
C CYS A 137 -4.04 5.52 -0.18
N ALA A 138 -2.94 5.28 -0.89
CA ALA A 138 -1.76 4.61 -0.35
C ALA A 138 -0.51 5.39 -0.72
N LEU A 139 0.34 5.71 0.27
CA LEU A 139 1.53 6.54 0.10
C LEU A 139 2.77 5.81 0.62
N HIS A 140 3.85 5.93 -0.14
CA HIS A 140 5.21 5.64 0.28
C HIS A 140 5.88 6.95 0.71
N ALA A 141 5.88 7.22 2.01
CA ALA A 141 6.45 8.43 2.59
C ALA A 141 7.89 8.17 3.07
N GLY A 142 8.83 8.03 2.11
CA GLY A 142 10.25 8.09 2.38
C GLY A 142 10.66 9.52 2.77
N TRP A 143 11.88 9.73 3.34
CA TRP A 143 12.29 11.04 3.82
C TRP A 143 12.22 12.17 2.76
N ARG A 144 12.56 11.85 1.49
CA ARG A 144 12.44 12.81 0.38
C ARG A 144 10.99 13.16 0.06
N GLY A 145 10.10 12.14 -0.04
CA GLY A 145 8.68 12.35 -0.27
C GLY A 145 8.03 13.12 0.87
N THR A 146 8.42 12.83 2.12
CA THR A 146 7.96 13.57 3.31
C THR A 146 8.40 15.02 3.28
N SER A 147 9.68 15.30 2.99
CA SER A 147 10.22 16.65 2.82
C SER A 147 9.54 17.40 1.67
N ALA A 148 9.21 16.70 0.58
CA ALA A 148 8.47 17.22 -0.57
C ALA A 148 6.94 17.22 -0.37
N ARG A 149 6.45 16.94 0.86
CA ARG A 149 5.04 17.02 1.27
C ARG A 149 4.09 16.10 0.53
N ILE A 150 4.44 14.80 0.41
CA ILE A 150 3.59 13.81 -0.26
C ILE A 150 2.19 13.69 0.38
N VAL A 151 2.09 13.86 1.70
CA VAL A 151 0.80 13.80 2.41
C VAL A 151 -0.10 14.96 1.99
N GLU A 152 0.46 16.18 1.93
CA GLU A 152 -0.28 17.37 1.48
C GLU A 152 -0.71 17.24 0.01
N ALA A 153 0.13 16.64 -0.84
CA ALA A 153 -0.24 16.35 -2.23
C ALA A 153 -1.45 15.40 -2.29
N ALA A 154 -1.46 14.34 -1.48
CA ALA A 154 -2.58 13.41 -1.41
C ALA A 154 -3.85 14.07 -0.83
N LEU A 155 -3.72 14.89 0.21
CA LEU A 155 -4.83 15.65 0.78
C LEU A 155 -5.42 16.64 -0.25
N GLY A 156 -4.56 17.31 -1.02
CA GLY A 156 -4.99 18.20 -2.12
C GLY A 156 -5.85 17.46 -3.14
N GLU A 157 -5.47 16.23 -3.51
CA GLU A 157 -6.28 15.39 -4.40
C GLU A 157 -7.64 15.00 -3.77
N LEU A 158 -7.67 14.66 -2.48
CA LEU A 158 -8.91 14.35 -1.76
C LEU A 158 -9.81 15.59 -1.64
N PHE A 159 -9.25 16.76 -1.36
CA PHE A 159 -9.99 18.03 -1.32
C PHE A 159 -10.56 18.40 -2.69
N ALA A 160 -9.81 18.17 -3.78
CA ALA A 160 -10.30 18.36 -5.14
C ALA A 160 -11.45 17.42 -5.51
N LEU A 161 -11.57 16.27 -4.84
CA LEU A 161 -12.71 15.34 -4.91
C LEU A 161 -13.88 15.77 -4.01
N GLY A 162 -13.76 16.89 -3.28
CA GLY A 162 -14.79 17.46 -2.44
C GLY A 162 -14.89 16.84 -1.04
N PHE A 163 -13.85 16.16 -0.55
CA PHE A 163 -13.79 15.70 0.85
C PHE A 163 -13.27 16.81 1.75
N ALA A 164 -13.84 16.93 2.95
CA ALA A 164 -13.36 17.81 4.00
C ALA A 164 -12.30 17.07 4.86
N PRO A 165 -11.45 17.76 5.63
CA PRO A 165 -10.51 17.12 6.56
C PRO A 165 -11.18 16.15 7.56
N SER A 166 -12.39 16.45 7.99
CA SER A 166 -13.19 15.61 8.89
C SER A 166 -13.63 14.28 8.28
N ASP A 167 -13.62 14.17 6.95
CA ASP A 167 -14.01 12.96 6.22
C ASP A 167 -12.85 11.97 6.08
N ILE A 168 -11.61 12.39 6.38
CA ILE A 168 -10.39 11.66 6.04
C ILE A 168 -9.83 10.95 7.27
N TYR A 169 -9.62 9.65 7.15
CA TYR A 169 -9.01 8.78 8.15
C TYR A 169 -7.70 8.26 7.60
N ALA A 170 -6.65 8.26 8.43
CA ALA A 170 -5.32 7.81 8.05
C ALA A 170 -4.78 6.77 9.03
N ALA A 171 -4.02 5.83 8.51
CA ALA A 171 -3.23 4.87 9.26
C ALA A 171 -1.77 4.95 8.80
N ILE A 172 -0.87 5.18 9.74
CA ILE A 172 0.59 5.18 9.53
C ILE A 172 1.10 3.80 9.92
N GLY A 173 1.71 3.09 8.98
CA GLY A 173 2.20 1.73 9.18
C GLY A 173 3.59 1.66 9.82
N PRO A 174 4.08 0.43 10.07
CA PRO A 174 5.42 0.21 10.61
C PRO A 174 6.51 0.79 9.71
N SER A 175 7.50 1.40 10.31
CA SER A 175 8.67 1.99 9.66
C SER A 175 9.90 1.89 10.55
N ILE A 176 11.07 2.23 10.03
CA ILE A 176 12.29 2.33 10.82
C ILE A 176 12.12 3.38 11.93
N GLY A 177 12.62 3.07 13.11
CA GLY A 177 12.64 4.02 14.24
C GLY A 177 13.87 4.93 14.21
N SER A 178 13.80 6.06 14.91
CA SER A 178 14.91 7.01 15.01
C SER A 178 16.18 6.43 15.61
N CYS A 179 16.07 5.32 16.35
CA CYS A 179 17.23 4.62 16.94
C CYS A 179 18.08 3.85 15.90
N CYS A 180 17.51 3.60 14.70
CA CYS A 180 18.12 2.76 13.67
C CYS A 180 18.25 3.45 12.31
N TYR A 181 17.74 4.68 12.21
CA TYR A 181 17.75 5.47 10.97
C TYR A 181 19.10 6.12 10.71
#